data_9d2e07baffeffb8aa56ccb84d85eb63f
#
_entry.id   9d2e07baffeffb8aa56ccb84d85eb63f
#
_cell.length_a   1.000
_cell.length_b   1.000
_cell.length_c   1.000
_cell.angle_alpha   90.00
_cell.angle_beta   90.00
_cell.angle_gamma   90.00
#
_symmetry.space_group_name_H-M   'P 1'
#
loop_
_entity.id
_entity.type
_entity.pdbx_description
1 polymer ?
#
loop_
_entity_poly.entity_id
_entity_poly.type
_entity_poly.pdbx_seq_one_letter_code
_entity_poly.pdbx_strand_id
1 'polypeptide(L)'
;MKKALITGASSGIGFEYAKYLNQNGWSLDLVSHNEKRSRIARESFHGDNNNYYHLDLSKKDNVAELLGSVDCPDLLVANAGITIMNRAGESSSFQRDKLYYLLCGGVIDLIEGLIPRLKEKDTSRI
;
A
#
# COMPACT_ATOMS: atom_id res chain seq x y z
N MET A 1 1.09 7.73 -19.07
CA MET A 1 2.07 7.30 -18.04
C MET A 1 1.42 6.21 -17.20
N LYS A 2 2.13 5.13 -16.97
CA LYS A 2 1.64 4.05 -16.11
C LYS A 2 1.75 4.44 -14.65
N LYS A 3 0.78 4.05 -13.85
CA LYS A 3 0.68 4.34 -12.42
C LYS A 3 0.66 3.05 -11.59
N ALA A 4 1.44 3.03 -10.52
CA ALA A 4 1.44 1.93 -9.55
C ALA A 4 0.99 2.43 -8.18
N LEU A 5 0.08 1.69 -7.55
CA LEU A 5 -0.27 1.84 -6.14
C LEU A 5 0.49 0.78 -5.34
N ILE A 6 1.29 1.21 -4.39
CA ILE A 6 2.13 0.32 -3.58
C ILE A 6 1.86 0.56 -2.10
N THR A 7 1.40 -0.46 -1.41
CA THR A 7 1.22 -0.40 0.05
C THR A 7 2.46 -0.95 0.76
N GLY A 8 2.80 -0.37 1.92
CA GLY A 8 4.04 -0.71 2.63
C GLY A 8 5.29 -0.26 1.87
N ALA A 9 5.24 0.90 1.23
CA ALA A 9 6.25 1.37 0.28
C ALA A 9 7.48 2.01 0.93
N SER A 10 7.52 2.18 2.24
CA SER A 10 8.62 2.89 2.93
C SER A 10 9.79 2.01 3.34
N SER A 11 9.70 0.71 3.18
CA SER A 11 10.75 -0.24 3.55
C SER A 11 10.61 -1.59 2.85
N GLY A 12 11.69 -2.37 2.88
CA GLY A 12 11.70 -3.76 2.41
C GLY A 12 11.30 -3.93 0.94
N ILE A 13 10.51 -4.96 0.68
CA ILE A 13 10.11 -5.35 -0.69
C ILE A 13 9.31 -4.25 -1.37
N GLY A 14 8.35 -3.61 -0.68
CA GLY A 14 7.55 -2.53 -1.24
C GLY A 14 8.39 -1.33 -1.66
N PHE A 15 9.41 -0.97 -0.89
CA PHE A 15 10.33 0.09 -1.22
C PHE A 15 11.18 -0.23 -2.47
N GLU A 16 11.68 -1.45 -2.59
CA GLU A 16 12.46 -1.88 -3.75
C GLU A 16 11.59 -1.94 -5.02
N TYR A 17 10.32 -2.39 -4.92
CA TYR A 17 9.37 -2.28 -6.02
C TYR A 17 9.15 -0.82 -6.46
N ALA A 18 8.95 0.06 -5.49
CA ALA A 18 8.75 1.48 -5.76
C ALA A 18 9.95 2.09 -6.50
N LYS A 19 11.18 1.80 -6.04
CA LYS A 19 12.41 2.25 -6.70
C LYS A 19 12.50 1.76 -8.15
N TYR A 20 12.32 0.46 -8.34
CA TYR A 20 12.38 -0.14 -9.67
C TYR A 20 11.38 0.49 -10.63
N LEU A 21 10.13 0.64 -10.22
CA LEU A 21 9.08 1.23 -11.06
C LEU A 21 9.34 2.71 -11.33
N ASN A 22 9.79 3.47 -10.34
CA ASN A 22 10.13 4.88 -10.51
C ASN A 22 11.27 5.07 -11.52
N GLN A 23 12.32 4.26 -11.42
CA GLN A 23 13.45 4.27 -12.38
C GLN A 23 13.02 3.90 -13.81
N ASN A 24 11.93 3.16 -13.95
CA ASN A 24 11.34 2.78 -15.24
C ASN A 24 10.20 3.70 -15.70
N GLY A 25 10.10 4.89 -15.13
CA GLY A 25 9.20 5.94 -15.60
C GLY A 25 7.74 5.81 -15.15
N TRP A 26 7.46 5.00 -14.14
CA TRP A 26 6.12 4.92 -13.56
C TRP A 26 5.86 6.07 -12.59
N SER A 27 4.64 6.59 -12.59
CA SER A 27 4.15 7.40 -11.48
C SER A 27 3.69 6.51 -10.34
N LEU A 28 3.89 6.98 -9.11
CA LEU A 28 3.68 6.15 -7.92
C LEU A 28 2.66 6.78 -6.97
N ASP A 29 1.72 5.98 -6.52
CA ASP A 29 0.92 6.22 -5.32
C ASP A 29 1.48 5.32 -4.21
N LEU A 30 2.12 5.92 -3.21
CA LEU A 30 2.87 5.22 -2.18
C LEU A 30 2.18 5.36 -0.83
N VAL A 31 1.84 4.22 -0.22
CA VAL A 31 1.19 4.18 1.08
C VAL A 31 2.15 3.63 2.12
N SER A 32 2.32 4.35 3.19
CA SER A 32 3.10 3.92 4.34
C SER A 32 2.52 4.42 5.65
N HIS A 33 2.79 3.70 6.73
CA HIS A 33 2.35 4.03 8.07
C HIS A 33 3.45 4.69 8.90
N ASN A 34 4.72 4.39 8.64
CA ASN A 34 5.84 4.95 9.36
C ASN A 34 6.29 6.28 8.73
N GLU A 35 5.99 7.40 9.40
CA GLU A 35 6.28 8.73 8.89
C GLU A 35 7.78 8.99 8.66
N LYS A 36 8.63 8.54 9.58
CA LYS A 36 10.09 8.72 9.47
C LYS A 36 10.66 7.98 8.26
N ARG A 37 10.28 6.70 8.10
CA ARG A 37 10.71 5.89 6.94
C ARG A 37 10.14 6.45 5.63
N SER A 38 8.91 6.91 5.64
CA SER A 38 8.27 7.54 4.49
C SER A 38 9.01 8.78 4.03
N ARG A 39 9.43 9.63 4.96
CA ARG A 39 10.22 10.83 4.66
C ARG A 39 11.55 10.49 4.00
N ILE A 40 12.29 9.51 4.55
CA ILE A 40 13.55 9.05 3.98
C ILE A 40 13.32 8.42 2.59
N ALA A 41 12.28 7.61 2.43
CA ALA A 41 11.95 6.96 1.17
C ALA A 41 11.66 7.96 0.05
N ARG A 42 10.96 9.07 0.36
CA ARG A 42 10.66 10.13 -0.62
C ARG A 42 11.90 10.68 -1.32
N GLU A 43 13.00 10.80 -0.60
CA GLU A 43 14.27 11.30 -1.14
C GLU A 43 14.85 10.39 -2.22
N SER A 44 14.41 9.15 -2.28
CA SER A 44 14.86 8.14 -3.26
C SER A 44 14.07 8.14 -4.56
N PHE A 45 12.98 8.89 -4.65
CA PHE A 45 12.11 8.91 -5.82
C PHE A 45 12.27 10.19 -6.62
N HIS A 46 12.25 10.04 -7.94
CA HIS A 46 12.38 11.15 -8.87
C HIS A 46 11.04 11.47 -9.57
N GLY A 47 10.89 12.71 -9.97
CA GLY A 47 9.71 13.20 -10.68
C GLY A 47 8.60 13.71 -9.77
N ASP A 48 7.75 14.59 -10.34
CA ASP A 48 6.72 15.32 -9.60
C ASP A 48 5.36 14.59 -9.59
N ASN A 49 5.29 13.41 -10.17
CA ASN A 49 4.04 12.65 -10.35
C ASN A 49 3.86 11.53 -9.31
N ASN A 50 4.55 11.62 -8.18
CA ASN A 50 4.43 10.66 -7.10
C ASN A 50 3.58 11.24 -5.97
N ASN A 51 2.60 10.47 -5.50
CA ASN A 51 1.78 10.82 -4.35
C ASN A 51 2.15 9.96 -3.15
N TYR A 52 2.01 10.52 -1.96
CA TYR A 52 2.39 9.87 -0.71
C TYR A 52 1.23 9.93 0.26
N TYR A 53 0.78 8.76 0.69
CA TYR A 53 -0.34 8.60 1.62
C TYR A 53 0.18 8.04 2.94
N HIS A 54 -0.01 8.80 4.01
CA HIS A 54 0.33 8.35 5.36
C HIS A 54 -0.92 7.74 6.01
N LEU A 55 -1.09 6.43 5.85
CA LEU A 55 -2.28 5.72 6.32
C LEU A 55 -1.90 4.38 6.96
N ASP A 56 -2.50 4.12 8.12
CA ASP A 56 -2.46 2.81 8.78
C ASP A 56 -3.56 1.92 8.19
N LEU A 57 -3.18 1.01 7.30
CA LEU A 57 -4.12 0.12 6.60
C LEU A 57 -4.64 -1.05 7.46
N SER A 58 -4.25 -1.12 8.75
CA SER A 58 -4.93 -2.00 9.72
C SER A 58 -6.30 -1.46 10.16
N LYS A 59 -6.64 -0.25 9.73
CA LYS A 59 -7.91 0.42 10.04
C LYS A 59 -8.78 0.48 8.80
N LYS A 60 -10.00 -0.03 8.90
CA LYS A 60 -10.95 -0.09 7.78
C LYS A 60 -11.27 1.28 7.19
N ASP A 61 -11.43 2.30 8.03
CA ASP A 61 -11.70 3.66 7.57
C ASP A 61 -10.55 4.23 6.73
N ASN A 62 -9.31 3.87 7.02
CA ASN A 62 -8.15 4.29 6.25
C ASN A 62 -8.07 3.60 4.89
N VAL A 63 -8.51 2.36 4.77
CA VAL A 63 -8.64 1.69 3.47
C VAL A 63 -9.70 2.39 2.62
N ALA A 64 -10.84 2.75 3.21
CA ALA A 64 -11.88 3.51 2.52
C ALA A 64 -11.39 4.91 2.08
N GLU A 65 -10.63 5.60 2.92
CA GLU A 65 -10.01 6.89 2.60
C GLU A 65 -9.04 6.75 1.42
N LEU A 66 -8.20 5.73 1.43
CA LEU A 66 -7.28 5.46 0.33
C LEU A 66 -8.03 5.24 -0.98
N LEU A 67 -9.07 4.40 -0.97
CA LEU A 67 -9.91 4.14 -2.15
C LEU A 67 -10.56 5.40 -2.72
N GLY A 68 -10.92 6.35 -1.85
CA GLY A 68 -11.48 7.64 -2.26
C GLY A 68 -10.44 8.65 -2.76
N SER A 69 -9.16 8.42 -2.45
CA SER A 69 -8.08 9.39 -2.73
C SER A 69 -7.22 9.02 -3.93
N VAL A 70 -7.14 7.74 -4.29
CA VAL A 70 -6.30 7.28 -5.39
C VAL A 70 -7.07 7.20 -6.69
N ASP A 71 -6.39 7.52 -7.78
CA ASP A 71 -6.84 7.18 -9.12
C ASP A 71 -6.70 5.67 -9.36
N CYS A 72 -7.32 5.18 -10.44
CA CYS A 72 -7.17 3.78 -10.81
C CYS A 72 -5.73 3.47 -11.23
N PRO A 73 -5.01 2.61 -10.53
CA PRO A 73 -3.66 2.23 -10.91
C PRO A 73 -3.67 1.25 -12.10
N ASP A 74 -2.53 1.16 -12.80
CA ASP A 74 -2.26 0.09 -13.76
C ASP A 74 -1.69 -1.16 -13.08
N LEU A 75 -1.06 -0.94 -11.92
CA LEU A 75 -0.50 -2.00 -11.07
C LEU A 75 -0.81 -1.72 -9.60
N LEU A 76 -1.37 -2.71 -8.92
CA LEU A 76 -1.46 -2.72 -7.45
C LEU A 76 -0.40 -3.68 -6.89
N VAL A 77 0.43 -3.19 -5.98
CA VAL A 77 1.33 -4.01 -5.16
C VAL A 77 0.83 -3.96 -3.71
N ALA A 78 0.04 -4.94 -3.34
CA ALA A 78 -0.52 -5.10 -1.99
C ALA A 78 0.51 -5.77 -1.09
N ASN A 79 1.43 -4.97 -0.53
CA ASN A 79 2.60 -5.46 0.21
C ASN A 79 2.59 -5.08 1.70
N ALA A 80 1.78 -4.11 2.13
CA ALA A 80 1.77 -3.70 3.53
C ALA A 80 1.54 -4.88 4.48
N GLY A 81 2.38 -4.99 5.50
CA GLY A 81 2.29 -6.05 6.49
C GLY A 81 3.09 -5.73 7.74
N ILE A 82 2.75 -6.40 8.82
CA ILE A 82 3.50 -6.39 10.09
C ILE A 82 3.57 -7.81 10.63
N THR A 83 4.52 -8.03 11.53
CA THR A 83 4.61 -9.26 12.31
C THR A 83 4.47 -8.92 13.79
N ILE A 84 3.76 -9.77 14.53
CA ILE A 84 3.67 -9.71 15.98
C ILE A 84 4.50 -10.88 16.53
N MET A 85 5.56 -10.54 17.25
CA MET A 85 6.45 -11.55 17.85
C MET A 85 6.17 -11.63 19.35
N ASN A 86 5.23 -12.48 19.72
CA ASN A 86 4.87 -12.78 21.10
C ASN A 86 5.07 -14.26 21.40
N ARG A 87 5.19 -14.61 22.70
CA ARG A 87 5.10 -16.02 23.12
C ARG A 87 3.68 -16.51 22.91
N ALA A 88 3.52 -17.82 22.79
CA ALA A 88 2.21 -18.45 22.70
C ALA A 88 1.31 -18.02 23.86
N GLY A 89 0.10 -17.56 23.57
CA GLY A 89 -0.87 -17.10 24.56
C GLY A 89 -0.74 -15.64 25.03
N GLU A 90 0.29 -14.91 24.59
CA GLU A 90 0.52 -13.50 24.99
C GLU A 90 -0.13 -12.47 24.05
N SER A 91 -0.56 -12.88 22.85
CA SER A 91 -1.23 -11.98 21.92
C SER A 91 -2.65 -11.68 22.36
N SER A 92 -3.01 -10.39 22.42
CA SER A 92 -4.39 -9.97 22.66
C SER A 92 -5.27 -10.22 21.42
N SER A 93 -6.61 -10.30 21.63
CA SER A 93 -7.55 -10.34 20.51
C SER A 93 -7.44 -9.11 19.63
N PHE A 94 -7.24 -7.95 20.22
CA PHE A 94 -7.01 -6.69 19.49
C PHE A 94 -5.81 -6.78 18.54
N GLN A 95 -4.68 -7.32 19.00
CA GLN A 95 -3.50 -7.50 18.16
C GLN A 95 -3.76 -8.48 17.01
N ARG A 96 -4.43 -9.59 17.28
CA ARG A 96 -4.78 -10.59 16.26
C ARG A 96 -5.74 -10.03 15.21
N ASP A 97 -6.77 -9.32 15.64
CA ASP A 97 -7.74 -8.71 14.74
C ASP A 97 -7.09 -7.66 13.84
N LYS A 98 -6.21 -6.82 14.41
CA LYS A 98 -5.43 -5.84 13.66
C LYS A 98 -4.55 -6.50 12.61
N LEU A 99 -3.85 -7.54 12.98
CA LEU A 99 -2.97 -8.30 12.08
C LEU A 99 -3.77 -8.97 10.96
N TYR A 100 -4.88 -9.62 11.32
CA TYR A 100 -5.76 -10.27 10.36
C TYR A 100 -6.34 -9.28 9.36
N TYR A 101 -6.82 -8.13 9.81
CA TYR A 101 -7.35 -7.11 8.92
C TYR A 101 -6.26 -6.57 7.98
N LEU A 102 -5.09 -6.20 8.50
CA LEU A 102 -4.00 -5.69 7.67
C LEU A 102 -3.55 -6.68 6.59
N LEU A 103 -3.41 -7.96 6.94
CA LEU A 103 -2.86 -8.98 6.06
C LEU A 103 -3.90 -9.66 5.16
N CYS A 104 -5.16 -9.59 5.50
CA CYS A 104 -6.22 -10.31 4.78
C CYS A 104 -7.43 -9.42 4.48
N GLY A 105 -8.23 -9.05 5.47
CA GLY A 105 -9.48 -8.33 5.29
C GLY A 105 -9.30 -6.99 4.57
N GLY A 106 -8.31 -6.20 4.97
CA GLY A 106 -8.00 -4.92 4.34
C GLY A 106 -7.48 -5.04 2.93
N VAL A 107 -6.72 -6.09 2.63
CA VAL A 107 -6.27 -6.39 1.25
C VAL A 107 -7.46 -6.73 0.36
N ILE A 108 -8.39 -7.53 0.86
CA ILE A 108 -9.64 -7.86 0.14
C ILE A 108 -10.46 -6.59 -0.10
N ASP A 109 -10.68 -5.77 0.92
CA ASP A 109 -11.42 -4.52 0.79
C ASP A 109 -10.79 -3.57 -0.24
N LEU A 110 -9.47 -3.46 -0.24
CA LEU A 110 -8.73 -2.65 -1.21
C LEU A 110 -8.90 -3.16 -2.64
N ILE A 111 -8.73 -4.46 -2.85
CA ILE A 111 -8.86 -5.09 -4.16
C ILE A 111 -10.30 -4.96 -4.67
N GLU A 112 -11.28 -5.34 -3.86
CA GLU A 112 -12.71 -5.25 -4.22
C GLU A 112 -13.12 -3.82 -4.56
N GLY A 113 -12.61 -2.83 -3.80
CA GLY A 113 -12.88 -1.42 -4.08
C GLY A 113 -12.25 -0.89 -5.38
N LEU A 114 -11.15 -1.50 -5.83
CA LEU A 114 -10.47 -1.11 -7.08
C LEU A 114 -10.98 -1.86 -8.31
N ILE A 115 -11.51 -3.08 -8.16
CA ILE A 115 -11.95 -3.93 -9.29
C ILE A 115 -12.83 -3.19 -10.30
N PRO A 116 -13.88 -2.43 -9.93
CA PRO A 116 -14.71 -1.75 -10.90
C PRO A 116 -13.92 -0.81 -11.82
N ARG A 117 -12.96 -0.08 -11.26
CA ARG A 117 -12.08 0.83 -12.00
C ARG A 117 -11.01 0.10 -12.82
N LEU A 118 -10.48 -1.00 -12.29
CA LEU A 118 -9.48 -1.82 -12.99
C LEU A 118 -10.05 -2.50 -14.24
N LYS A 119 -11.33 -2.88 -14.21
CA LYS A 119 -12.03 -3.48 -15.35
C LYS A 119 -12.22 -2.53 -16.53
N GLU A 120 -12.16 -1.23 -16.29
CA GLU A 120 -12.28 -0.21 -17.35
C GLU A 120 -10.96 0.03 -18.09
N LYS A 121 -9.86 -0.55 -17.61
CA LYS A 121 -8.54 -0.44 -18.23
C LYS A 121 -8.28 -1.60 -19.18
N ASP A 122 -7.59 -1.31 -20.29
CA ASP A 122 -7.17 -2.34 -21.26
C ASP A 122 -6.23 -3.36 -20.62
N THR A 123 -5.36 -2.91 -19.72
CA THR A 123 -4.44 -3.77 -18.96
C THR A 123 -4.30 -3.27 -17.53
N SER A 124 -4.48 -4.17 -16.58
CA SER A 124 -4.21 -3.91 -15.17
C SER A 124 -3.71 -5.19 -14.48
N ARG A 125 -2.99 -5.04 -13.35
CA ARG A 125 -2.42 -6.17 -12.60
C ARG A 125 -2.50 -5.93 -11.09
N ILE A 126 -2.60 -7.04 -10.37
CA ILE A 126 -2.54 -7.09 -8.91
C ILE A 126 -1.45 -8.08 -8.52
#